data_ae480158301f91384a20a2ccab4ad32e
#
_entry.id   ae480158301f91384a20a2ccab4ad32e
#
_cell.length_a   1.000
_cell.length_b   1.000
_cell.length_c   1.000
_cell.angle_alpha   90.00
_cell.angle_beta   90.00
_cell.angle_gamma   90.00
#
_symmetry.space_group_name_H-M   'P 1'
#
loop_
_entity.id
_entity.type
_entity.pdbx_description
1 polymer ?
#
loop_
_entity_poly.entity_id
_entity_poly.type
_entity_poly.pdbx_seq_one_letter_code
_entity_poly.pdbx_strand_id
1 'polypeptide(L)'
;MIRSFADATTADLWEERNSKAARRVPRDIWPIVHRKLTMLDSAQRLDDLAAVPGNRLESLAGDRKGQHSIRVNQQYRITFRWERHDAHDVCCEDYH
;
A
#
# COMPACT_ATOMS: atom_id res chain seq x y z
N MET A 1 -6.39 10.12 1.98
CA MET A 1 -7.46 9.19 1.55
C MET A 1 -7.00 8.40 0.34
N ILE A 2 -7.34 7.13 0.28
CA ILE A 2 -7.09 6.32 -0.92
C ILE A 2 -8.12 6.68 -1.98
N ARG A 3 -7.65 7.06 -3.16
CA ARG A 3 -8.52 7.47 -4.27
C ARG A 3 -8.68 6.40 -5.34
N SER A 4 -7.66 5.56 -5.53
CA SER A 4 -7.73 4.51 -6.55
C SER A 4 -6.77 3.37 -6.22
N PHE A 5 -7.03 2.21 -6.78
CA PHE A 5 -6.19 1.03 -6.66
C PHE A 5 -5.65 0.64 -8.04
N ALA A 6 -4.44 0.13 -8.07
CA ALA A 6 -3.82 -0.30 -9.32
C ALA A 6 -4.35 -1.65 -9.79
N ASP A 7 -4.86 -2.49 -8.89
CA ASP A 7 -5.34 -3.83 -9.24
C ASP A 7 -6.50 -4.28 -8.35
N ALA A 8 -7.17 -5.33 -8.78
CA ALA A 8 -8.29 -5.91 -8.05
C ALA A 8 -7.84 -6.57 -6.74
N THR A 9 -6.63 -7.12 -6.70
CA THR A 9 -6.08 -7.76 -5.51
C THR A 9 -6.08 -6.78 -4.34
N THR A 10 -5.51 -5.59 -4.54
CA THR A 10 -5.41 -4.59 -3.49
C THR A 10 -6.77 -4.02 -3.12
N ALA A 11 -7.62 -3.75 -4.12
CA ALA A 11 -8.97 -3.27 -3.88
C ALA A 11 -9.77 -4.25 -3.01
N ASP A 12 -9.68 -5.54 -3.32
CA ASP A 12 -10.40 -6.58 -2.58
C ASP A 12 -9.84 -6.75 -1.16
N LEU A 13 -8.53 -6.62 -0.99
CA LEU A 13 -7.93 -6.64 0.35
C LEU A 13 -8.43 -5.47 1.19
N TRP A 14 -8.58 -4.29 0.59
CA TRP A 14 -9.13 -3.12 1.28
C TRP A 14 -10.58 -3.33 1.68
N GLU A 15 -11.37 -3.92 0.79
CA GLU A 15 -12.80 -4.19 1.04
C GLU A 15 -13.02 -5.44 1.89
N GLU A 16 -11.94 -6.11 2.30
CA GLU A 16 -11.99 -7.35 3.09
C GLU A 16 -12.75 -8.45 2.39
N ARG A 17 -12.60 -8.55 1.07
CA ARG A 17 -13.23 -9.60 0.27
C ARG A 17 -12.30 -10.81 0.16
N ASN A 18 -12.83 -11.98 0.44
CA ASN A 18 -12.11 -13.24 0.24
C ASN A 18 -12.33 -13.71 -1.19
N SER A 19 -11.69 -13.03 -2.14
CA SER A 19 -11.79 -13.29 -3.57
C SER A 19 -10.57 -14.05 -4.08
N LYS A 20 -10.68 -14.56 -5.29
CA LYS A 20 -9.53 -15.15 -5.97
C LYS A 20 -8.40 -14.14 -6.14
N ALA A 21 -8.74 -12.89 -6.45
CA ALA A 21 -7.75 -11.81 -6.58
C ALA A 21 -7.05 -11.56 -5.26
N ALA A 22 -7.79 -11.45 -4.15
CA ALA A 22 -7.21 -11.23 -2.83
C ALA A 22 -6.28 -12.38 -2.42
N ARG A 23 -6.62 -13.62 -2.79
CA ARG A 23 -5.84 -14.80 -2.44
C ARG A 23 -4.49 -14.89 -3.17
N ARG A 24 -4.17 -13.96 -4.06
CA ARG A 24 -2.82 -13.84 -4.61
C ARG A 24 -1.82 -13.40 -3.56
N VAL A 25 -2.30 -12.75 -2.50
CA VAL A 25 -1.49 -12.38 -1.35
C VAL A 25 -1.73 -13.41 -0.25
N PRO A 26 -0.70 -13.94 0.42
CA PRO A 26 -0.87 -14.93 1.48
C PRO A 26 -1.83 -14.45 2.57
N ARG A 27 -2.75 -15.32 2.96
CA ARG A 27 -3.83 -14.94 3.89
C ARG A 27 -3.31 -14.53 5.27
N ASP A 28 -2.20 -15.08 5.70
CA ASP A 28 -1.62 -14.79 7.01
C ASP A 28 -1.17 -13.33 7.14
N ILE A 29 -0.92 -12.64 6.03
CA ILE A 29 -0.52 -11.23 6.07
C ILE A 29 -1.67 -10.26 5.76
N TRP A 30 -2.87 -10.76 5.44
CA TRP A 30 -4.00 -9.87 5.15
C TRP A 30 -4.28 -8.85 6.25
N PRO A 31 -4.26 -9.22 7.55
CA PRO A 31 -4.47 -8.22 8.60
C PRO A 31 -3.43 -7.11 8.60
N ILE A 32 -2.18 -7.45 8.29
CA ILE A 32 -1.11 -6.45 8.21
C ILE A 32 -1.33 -5.53 7.02
N VAL A 33 -1.68 -6.11 5.86
CA VAL A 33 -1.96 -5.33 4.65
C VAL A 33 -3.10 -4.36 4.91
N HIS A 34 -4.21 -4.84 5.48
CA HIS A 34 -5.37 -3.99 5.77
C HIS A 34 -5.00 -2.87 6.73
N ARG A 35 -4.22 -3.16 7.76
CA ARG A 35 -3.76 -2.14 8.72
C ARG A 35 -2.92 -1.07 8.02
N LYS A 36 -2.00 -1.47 7.12
CA LYS A 36 -1.18 -0.53 6.38
C LYS A 36 -2.00 0.31 5.41
N LEU A 37 -3.00 -0.30 4.77
CA LEU A 37 -3.92 0.46 3.91
C LEU A 37 -4.73 1.47 4.72
N THR A 38 -5.14 1.10 5.94
CA THR A 38 -5.85 2.02 6.83
C THR A 38 -4.96 3.21 7.20
N MET A 39 -3.69 2.97 7.50
CA MET A 39 -2.73 4.05 7.76
C MET A 39 -2.61 4.99 6.57
N LEU A 40 -2.51 4.41 5.37
CA LEU A 40 -2.38 5.18 4.13
C LEU A 40 -3.63 6.04 3.89
N ASP A 41 -4.81 5.46 4.11
CA ASP A 41 -6.08 6.17 3.94
C ASP A 41 -6.21 7.34 4.91
N SER A 42 -5.70 7.19 6.12
CA SER A 42 -5.81 8.19 7.19
C SER A 42 -4.74 9.28 7.11
N ALA A 43 -3.63 9.03 6.42
CA ALA A 43 -2.51 9.95 6.37
C ALA A 43 -2.87 11.24 5.66
N GLN A 44 -2.49 12.36 6.26
CA GLN A 44 -2.67 13.69 5.67
C GLN A 44 -1.41 14.13 4.92
N ARG A 45 -0.26 13.60 5.31
CA ARG A 45 1.04 13.95 4.75
C ARG A 45 1.91 12.70 4.69
N LEU A 46 2.87 12.70 3.77
CA LEU A 46 3.85 11.61 3.71
C LEU A 46 4.60 11.45 5.03
N ASP A 47 4.85 12.53 5.75
CA ASP A 47 5.52 12.47 7.04
C ASP A 47 4.76 11.61 8.06
N ASP A 48 3.44 11.56 7.97
CA ASP A 48 2.62 10.71 8.85
C ASP A 48 2.98 9.24 8.66
N LEU A 49 3.28 8.84 7.44
CA LEU A 49 3.68 7.47 7.13
C LEU A 49 5.13 7.21 7.54
N ALA A 50 6.00 8.21 7.34
CA ALA A 50 7.40 8.09 7.71
C ALA A 50 7.60 7.95 9.22
N ALA A 51 6.70 8.54 10.01
CA ALA A 51 6.79 8.52 11.46
C ALA A 51 6.47 7.15 12.07
N VAL A 52 5.83 6.24 11.33
CA VAL A 52 5.44 4.93 11.84
C VAL A 52 6.62 3.96 11.76
N PRO A 53 7.10 3.42 12.89
CA PRO A 53 8.19 2.45 12.87
C PRO A 53 7.83 1.23 12.01
N GLY A 54 8.79 0.78 11.21
CA GLY A 54 8.62 -0.38 10.35
C GLY A 54 8.03 -0.10 8.99
N ASN A 55 7.46 1.09 8.75
CA ASN A 55 6.92 1.42 7.42
C ASN A 55 8.01 1.58 6.36
N ARG A 56 9.18 2.08 6.74
CA ARG A 56 10.28 2.31 5.81
C ARG A 56 9.82 3.01 4.54
N LEU A 57 9.19 4.16 4.71
CA LEU A 57 8.72 4.95 3.57
C LEU A 57 9.89 5.25 2.63
N GLU A 58 9.71 4.93 1.35
CA GLU A 58 10.72 5.18 0.32
C GLU A 58 10.09 5.85 -0.88
N SER A 59 10.85 6.75 -1.52
CA SER A 59 10.50 7.27 -2.84
C SER A 59 11.12 6.37 -3.89
N LEU A 60 10.34 5.99 -4.89
CA LEU A 60 10.82 5.10 -5.95
C LEU A 60 11.46 5.89 -7.07
N ALA A 61 12.38 5.24 -7.79
CA ALA A 61 13.15 5.88 -8.84
C ALA A 61 12.87 5.25 -10.21
N GLY A 62 13.52 5.77 -11.26
CA GLY A 62 13.40 5.25 -12.62
C GLY A 62 11.98 5.41 -13.15
N ASP A 63 11.46 4.34 -13.72
CA ASP A 63 10.11 4.33 -14.31
C ASP A 63 9.02 4.56 -13.28
N ARG A 64 9.33 4.43 -12.01
CA ARG A 64 8.38 4.58 -10.92
C ARG A 64 8.55 5.90 -10.16
N LYS A 65 9.27 6.85 -10.75
CA LYS A 65 9.44 8.17 -10.15
C LYS A 65 8.08 8.81 -9.89
N GLY A 66 7.93 9.39 -8.69
CA GLY A 66 6.66 9.95 -8.24
C GLY A 66 5.83 8.98 -7.42
N GLN A 67 6.25 7.73 -7.34
CA GLN A 67 5.64 6.74 -6.45
C GLN A 67 6.43 6.60 -5.16
N HIS A 68 5.75 6.10 -4.14
CA HIS A 68 6.32 5.83 -2.84
C HIS A 68 5.93 4.43 -2.41
N SER A 69 6.62 3.88 -1.43
CA SER A 69 6.25 2.58 -0.88
C SER A 69 6.36 2.58 0.64
N ILE A 70 5.49 1.79 1.28
CA ILE A 70 5.61 1.45 2.68
C ILE A 70 5.70 -0.07 2.80
N ARG A 71 6.42 -0.54 3.80
CA ARG A 71 6.72 -1.97 3.97
C ARG A 71 5.56 -2.70 4.66
N VAL A 72 5.19 -3.86 4.12
CA VAL A 72 4.30 -4.81 4.79
C VAL A 72 5.13 -5.84 5.55
N ASN A 73 6.04 -6.51 4.84
CA ASN A 73 6.99 -7.47 5.39
C ASN A 73 8.25 -7.50 4.51
N GLN A 74 9.08 -8.53 4.64
CA GLN A 74 10.30 -8.63 3.83
C GLN A 74 10.02 -8.80 2.34
N GLN A 75 8.85 -9.31 1.97
CA GLN A 75 8.50 -9.64 0.60
C GLN A 75 7.55 -8.62 -0.03
N TYR A 76 6.57 -8.12 0.73
CA TYR A 76 5.51 -7.27 0.19
C TYR A 76 5.65 -5.83 0.63
N ARG A 77 5.31 -4.92 -0.29
CA ARG A 77 5.21 -3.50 -0.02
C ARG A 77 3.92 -2.96 -0.62
N ILE A 78 3.45 -1.85 -0.07
CA ILE A 78 2.33 -1.10 -0.66
C ILE A 78 2.93 0.08 -1.37
N THR A 79 2.68 0.19 -2.68
CA THR A 79 3.16 1.27 -3.52
C THR A 79 2.01 2.18 -3.90
N PHE A 80 2.28 3.45 -4.10
CA PHE A 80 1.25 4.44 -4.38
C PHE A 80 1.87 5.72 -4.93
N ARG A 81 1.06 6.49 -5.68
CA ARG A 81 1.38 7.87 -6.00
C ARG A 81 0.75 8.78 -4.95
N TRP A 82 1.44 9.81 -4.57
CA TRP A 82 0.92 10.77 -3.59
C TRP A 82 0.71 12.11 -4.28
N GLU A 83 -0.53 12.59 -4.25
CA GLU A 83 -0.88 13.89 -4.79
C GLU A 83 -1.71 14.65 -3.76
N ARG A 84 -1.26 15.85 -3.41
CA ARG A 84 -1.90 16.66 -2.38
C ARG A 84 -1.91 15.90 -1.06
N HIS A 85 -3.04 15.38 -0.65
CA HIS A 85 -3.19 14.63 0.59
C HIS A 85 -3.74 13.24 0.35
N ASP A 86 -3.63 12.74 -0.87
CA ASP A 86 -4.29 11.50 -1.29
C ASP A 86 -3.32 10.50 -1.92
N ALA A 87 -3.66 9.22 -1.75
CA ALA A 87 -2.93 8.11 -2.37
C ALA A 87 -3.69 7.61 -3.60
N HIS A 88 -2.97 7.45 -4.71
CA HIS A 88 -3.50 6.99 -5.99
C HIS A 88 -2.76 5.75 -6.46
N ASP A 89 -3.42 4.91 -7.25
CA ASP A 89 -2.84 3.71 -7.84
C ASP A 89 -2.21 2.81 -6.78
N VAL A 90 -2.92 2.62 -5.68
CA VAL A 90 -2.43 1.85 -4.54
C VAL A 90 -2.32 0.38 -4.90
N CYS A 91 -1.19 -0.23 -4.63
CA CYS A 91 -0.91 -1.61 -4.99
C CYS A 91 -0.13 -2.32 -3.89
N CYS A 92 -0.60 -3.50 -3.50
CA CYS A 92 0.16 -4.41 -2.64
C CYS A 92 0.92 -5.35 -3.55
N GLU A 93 2.23 -5.25 -3.61
CA GLU A 93 3.02 -6.01 -4.56
C GLU A 93 4.19 -6.75 -3.90
N ASP A 94 4.56 -7.85 -4.55
CA ASP A 94 5.75 -8.61 -4.21
C ASP A 94 6.95 -7.79 -4.68
N TYR A 95 7.74 -7.33 -3.74
CA TYR A 95 8.78 -6.35 -3.98
C TYR A 95 10.16 -6.96 -3.75
N HIS A 96 10.70 -7.50 -4.81
CA HIS A 96 12.06 -8.04 -4.81
C HIS A 96 12.96 -7.28 -5.75
#